data_7559b5162c03be5c8553c442dfef982d
#
_entry.id   7559b5162c03be5c8553c442dfef982d
#
_cell.length_a   1.000
_cell.length_b   1.000
_cell.length_c   1.000
_cell.angle_alpha   90.00
_cell.angle_beta   90.00
_cell.angle_gamma   90.00
#
_symmetry.space_group_name_H-M   'P 1'
#
loop_
_entity.id
_entity.type
_entity.pdbx_description
1 polymer ?
#
loop_
_entity_poly.entity_id
_entity_poly.type
_entity_poly.pdbx_seq_one_letter_code
_entity_poly.pdbx_strand_id
1 'polypeptide(L)'
;DLLIKNGYIIDGSGQSRYKSDIGIKGEKIVFIGDSDDKNSKRIIDASGLIVSPGFIDAHTHHDGVLLNNPQHASSLRQGVTTEILGQDGLSYAPLSPDNYEIQRKYLGGILGNAPKNLDMSSVKAFRSHYHKKVSINTAYPVSHGALRMESVGFFDKPLEGKQLDHAKNLLNEGLSEGSVGLATGMSYHPNAWSNTEELIELCKVVRENNGVYITHLRDVNPERGFGGGGVPEALEIGRKSGVRVHFSHTRTSADNAGKVSEVLELIDEAKNEGVNCTLELYPYPTGSSFLLSNLPSWAHEGGPKNILERLNDKNSRKKIIESFKLNKKRRM
;
A
#
# COMPACT_ATOMS: atom_id res chain seq x y z
N ASP A 1 14.15 25.38 20.81
CA ASP A 1 12.73 25.71 20.75
C ASP A 1 11.92 24.83 21.72
N LEU A 2 12.15 23.51 21.72
CA LEU A 2 11.52 22.53 22.60
C LEU A 2 12.57 21.67 23.27
N LEU A 3 12.38 21.41 24.56
CA LEU A 3 13.19 20.49 25.35
C LEU A 3 12.25 19.45 25.98
N ILE A 4 12.54 18.18 25.76
CA ILE A 4 11.87 17.05 26.43
C ILE A 4 12.83 16.52 27.48
N LYS A 5 12.43 16.55 28.77
CA LYS A 5 13.29 16.20 29.91
C LYS A 5 12.81 14.94 30.60
N ASN A 6 13.77 14.26 31.25
CA ASN A 6 13.53 13.17 32.19
C ASN A 6 12.90 11.89 31.63
N GLY A 7 12.74 11.78 30.31
CA GLY A 7 12.10 10.63 29.68
C GLY A 7 13.03 9.41 29.54
N TYR A 8 12.42 8.23 29.41
CA TYR A 8 13.13 7.05 28.92
C TYR A 8 13.02 6.98 27.40
N ILE A 9 14.15 7.02 26.71
CA ILE A 9 14.19 6.99 25.25
C ILE A 9 14.18 5.55 24.74
N ILE A 10 13.31 5.28 23.76
CA ILE A 10 13.33 4.10 22.90
C ILE A 10 13.43 4.63 21.47
N ASP A 11 14.60 4.55 20.88
CA ASP A 11 14.93 5.23 19.61
C ASP A 11 14.75 4.35 18.35
N GLY A 12 14.33 3.09 18.53
CA GLY A 12 14.16 2.14 17.43
C GLY A 12 15.45 1.43 17.00
N SER A 13 16.58 1.67 17.65
CA SER A 13 17.86 1.01 17.32
C SER A 13 17.95 -0.46 17.74
N GLY A 14 16.96 -0.96 18.49
CA GLY A 14 16.99 -2.30 19.10
C GLY A 14 17.77 -2.37 20.42
N GLN A 15 18.36 -1.26 20.86
CA GLN A 15 19.05 -1.17 22.16
C GLN A 15 18.06 -1.02 23.31
N SER A 16 18.52 -1.33 24.52
CA SER A 16 17.75 -1.10 25.74
C SER A 16 17.42 0.38 25.90
N ARG A 17 16.25 0.68 26.47
CA ARG A 17 15.87 2.06 26.79
C ARG A 17 16.89 2.72 27.72
N TYR A 18 17.10 4.01 27.54
CA TYR A 18 18.01 4.81 28.34
C TYR A 18 17.36 6.14 28.74
N LYS A 19 17.79 6.71 29.87
CA LYS A 19 17.28 8.01 30.34
C LYS A 19 18.11 9.13 29.72
N SER A 20 17.44 10.08 29.08
CA SER A 20 18.11 11.26 28.51
C SER A 20 17.10 12.35 28.20
N ASP A 21 17.60 13.56 27.95
CA ASP A 21 16.81 14.69 27.45
C ASP A 21 16.97 14.84 25.92
N ILE A 22 15.99 15.44 25.26
CA ILE A 22 15.99 15.69 23.82
C ILE A 22 15.75 17.16 23.55
N GLY A 23 16.68 17.80 22.82
CA GLY A 23 16.52 19.16 22.35
C GLY A 23 16.12 19.22 20.89
N ILE A 24 15.08 20.01 20.58
CA ILE A 24 14.53 20.20 19.25
C ILE A 24 14.60 21.68 18.86
N LYS A 25 15.09 21.93 17.64
CA LYS A 25 15.13 23.28 17.02
C LYS A 25 14.53 23.20 15.62
N GLY A 26 13.44 23.92 15.40
CA GLY A 26 12.63 23.77 14.18
C GLY A 26 12.10 22.34 14.05
N GLU A 27 12.46 21.67 12.97
CA GLU A 27 12.03 20.30 12.63
C GLU A 27 13.11 19.23 12.93
N LYS A 28 14.18 19.59 13.69
CA LYS A 28 15.34 18.71 13.91
C LYS A 28 15.61 18.48 15.37
N ILE A 29 15.94 17.24 15.73
CA ILE A 29 16.61 16.90 16.98
C ILE A 29 18.04 17.43 16.87
N VAL A 30 18.44 18.30 17.79
CA VAL A 30 19.76 18.95 17.79
C VAL A 30 20.69 18.38 18.83
N PHE A 31 20.17 17.68 19.85
CA PHE A 31 20.94 16.87 20.78
C PHE A 31 20.06 15.83 21.49
N ILE A 32 20.70 14.77 21.94
CA ILE A 32 20.21 13.81 22.92
C ILE A 32 21.32 13.72 23.98
N GLY A 33 21.00 13.98 25.24
CA GLY A 33 21.98 14.04 26.32
C GLY A 33 21.48 14.88 27.48
N ASP A 34 22.39 15.29 28.33
CA ASP A 34 22.10 16.15 29.48
C ASP A 34 21.77 17.58 29.04
N SER A 35 20.73 18.17 29.61
CA SER A 35 20.25 19.51 29.29
C SER A 35 20.35 20.52 30.43
N ASP A 36 21.12 20.26 31.48
CA ASP A 36 21.12 21.11 32.69
C ASP A 36 21.40 22.59 32.42
N ASP A 37 22.29 22.88 31.47
CA ASP A 37 22.66 24.26 31.10
C ASP A 37 21.91 24.78 29.88
N LYS A 38 20.84 24.10 29.40
CA LYS A 38 20.16 24.44 28.12
C LYS A 38 18.81 25.12 28.36
N ASN A 39 18.64 26.27 27.75
CA ASN A 39 17.38 27.01 27.75
C ASN A 39 16.53 26.66 26.53
N SER A 40 15.21 26.62 26.69
CA SER A 40 14.26 26.42 25.60
C SER A 40 12.99 27.27 25.80
N LYS A 41 12.27 27.53 24.70
CA LYS A 41 10.99 28.27 24.75
C LYS A 41 9.88 27.43 25.38
N ARG A 42 9.97 26.10 25.29
CA ARG A 42 9.00 25.16 25.85
C ARG A 42 9.71 23.94 26.41
N ILE A 43 9.25 23.50 27.55
CA ILE A 43 9.74 22.27 28.21
C ILE A 43 8.57 21.31 28.34
N ILE A 44 8.82 20.04 28.01
CA ILE A 44 7.92 18.91 28.29
C ILE A 44 8.65 18.05 29.34
N ASP A 45 8.07 17.92 30.51
CA ASP A 45 8.54 16.94 31.51
C ASP A 45 7.96 15.56 31.16
N ALA A 46 8.82 14.65 30.77
CA ALA A 46 8.52 13.27 30.44
C ALA A 46 8.87 12.29 31.57
N SER A 47 8.93 12.76 32.83
CA SER A 47 9.19 11.91 33.98
C SER A 47 8.23 10.73 34.04
N GLY A 48 8.79 9.51 34.07
CA GLY A 48 8.00 8.26 34.08
C GLY A 48 7.41 7.85 32.71
N LEU A 49 7.65 8.64 31.65
CA LEU A 49 7.15 8.36 30.30
C LEU A 49 8.25 7.79 29.40
N ILE A 50 7.80 7.13 28.34
CA ILE A 50 8.64 6.73 27.21
C ILE A 50 8.60 7.83 26.17
N VAL A 51 9.76 8.19 25.62
CA VAL A 51 9.91 9.07 24.46
C VAL A 51 10.43 8.22 23.30
N SER A 52 9.69 8.18 22.22
CA SER A 52 10.04 7.42 21.01
C SER A 52 9.80 8.26 19.75
N PRO A 53 10.38 7.88 18.60
CA PRO A 53 9.92 8.37 17.31
C PRO A 53 8.42 8.12 17.16
N GLY A 54 7.73 8.96 16.40
CA GLY A 54 6.34 8.70 16.03
C GLY A 54 6.23 7.40 15.23
N PHE A 55 5.14 6.67 15.41
CA PHE A 55 4.92 5.40 14.73
C PHE A 55 4.65 5.62 13.24
N ILE A 56 5.08 4.66 12.43
CA ILE A 56 4.80 4.59 11.00
C ILE A 56 3.77 3.48 10.80
N ASP A 57 2.60 3.85 10.30
CA ASP A 57 1.63 2.86 9.81
C ASP A 57 2.00 2.48 8.38
N ALA A 58 2.49 1.25 8.22
CA ALA A 58 2.99 0.76 6.94
C ALA A 58 1.88 0.38 5.96
N HIS A 59 0.62 0.29 6.42
CA HIS A 59 -0.48 -0.16 5.57
C HIS A 59 -1.79 0.57 5.89
N THR A 60 -2.11 1.58 5.09
CA THR A 60 -3.38 2.31 5.23
C THR A 60 -4.08 2.49 3.88
N HIS A 61 -5.40 2.70 3.96
CA HIS A 61 -6.24 3.05 2.83
C HIS A 61 -6.88 4.44 3.03
N HIS A 62 -6.12 5.37 3.58
CA HIS A 62 -6.62 6.70 3.96
C HIS A 62 -6.50 7.75 2.85
N ASP A 63 -6.15 7.37 1.62
CA ASP A 63 -5.93 8.28 0.49
C ASP A 63 -7.06 9.30 0.33
N GLY A 64 -8.30 8.84 0.20
CA GLY A 64 -9.46 9.74 0.08
C GLY A 64 -9.91 10.34 1.41
N VAL A 65 -9.73 9.61 2.52
CA VAL A 65 -10.12 10.08 3.85
C VAL A 65 -9.33 11.32 4.26
N LEU A 66 -8.01 11.32 4.08
CA LEU A 66 -7.13 12.45 4.41
C LEU A 66 -7.46 13.71 3.63
N LEU A 67 -7.94 13.59 2.39
CA LEU A 67 -8.35 14.73 1.57
C LEU A 67 -9.62 15.40 2.09
N ASN A 68 -10.48 14.68 2.80
CA ASN A 68 -11.72 15.18 3.38
C ASN A 68 -11.58 15.51 4.87
N ASN A 69 -10.71 14.83 5.58
CA ASN A 69 -10.45 15.04 7.00
C ASN A 69 -8.94 15.19 7.26
N PRO A 70 -8.36 16.33 6.93
CA PRO A 70 -6.92 16.56 7.01
C PRO A 70 -6.36 16.54 8.43
N GLN A 71 -7.19 16.70 9.47
CA GLN A 71 -6.74 16.61 10.87
C GLN A 71 -6.40 15.18 11.29
N HIS A 72 -7.10 14.20 10.77
CA HIS A 72 -6.84 12.76 10.97
C HIS A 72 -6.51 12.36 12.43
N ALA A 73 -7.32 12.87 13.37
CA ALA A 73 -7.03 12.81 14.79
C ALA A 73 -6.98 11.37 15.35
N SER A 74 -7.60 10.40 14.70
CA SER A 74 -7.62 8.98 15.13
C SER A 74 -6.22 8.38 15.16
N SER A 75 -5.45 8.53 14.09
CA SER A 75 -4.08 8.01 13.98
C SER A 75 -3.12 8.80 14.88
N LEU A 76 -3.20 10.14 14.85
CA LEU A 76 -2.34 10.99 15.69
C LEU A 76 -2.49 10.71 17.18
N ARG A 77 -3.71 10.46 17.67
CA ARG A 77 -3.95 10.14 19.09
C ARG A 77 -3.39 8.78 19.51
N GLN A 78 -3.06 7.93 18.55
CA GLN A 78 -2.37 6.65 18.78
C GLN A 78 -0.85 6.76 18.62
N GLY A 79 -0.32 7.98 18.36
CA GLY A 79 1.12 8.22 18.17
C GLY A 79 1.61 7.91 16.75
N VAL A 80 0.72 7.63 15.80
CA VAL A 80 1.08 7.47 14.39
C VAL A 80 1.34 8.86 13.80
N THR A 81 2.53 9.07 13.25
CA THR A 81 2.96 10.34 12.66
C THR A 81 3.24 10.26 11.16
N THR A 82 3.28 9.04 10.62
CA THR A 82 3.52 8.79 9.20
C THR A 82 2.64 7.62 8.73
N GLU A 83 2.03 7.76 7.57
CA GLU A 83 1.24 6.70 6.93
C GLU A 83 1.75 6.45 5.51
N ILE A 84 1.78 5.17 5.12
CA ILE A 84 2.07 4.76 3.75
C ILE A 84 0.75 4.53 3.03
N LEU A 85 0.41 5.46 2.13
CA LEU A 85 -0.79 5.44 1.29
C LEU A 85 -0.59 4.51 0.08
N GLY A 86 -1.60 4.38 -0.78
CA GLY A 86 -1.49 3.66 -2.05
C GLY A 86 -1.33 2.16 -1.93
N GLN A 87 -1.63 1.60 -0.77
CA GLN A 87 -1.50 0.17 -0.50
C GLN A 87 -2.39 -0.67 -1.42
N ASP A 88 -1.99 -1.91 -1.65
CA ASP A 88 -2.69 -2.88 -2.50
C ASP A 88 -2.86 -2.41 -3.96
N GLY A 89 -2.03 -1.46 -4.41
CA GLY A 89 -2.17 -0.87 -5.74
C GLY A 89 -3.51 -0.15 -5.96
N LEU A 90 -4.16 0.26 -4.88
CA LEU A 90 -5.43 0.98 -4.85
C LEU A 90 -5.17 2.43 -4.48
N SER A 91 -5.10 3.32 -5.46
CA SER A 91 -4.94 4.76 -5.27
C SER A 91 -5.24 5.53 -6.56
N TYR A 92 -4.85 6.81 -6.58
CA TYR A 92 -5.33 7.77 -7.57
C TYR A 92 -4.25 8.30 -8.51
N ALA A 93 -2.97 7.96 -8.34
CA ALA A 93 -1.89 8.51 -9.17
C ALA A 93 -0.94 7.42 -9.73
N PRO A 94 -0.45 7.64 -10.96
CA PRO A 94 -0.82 8.72 -11.90
C PRO A 94 -2.12 8.40 -12.65
N LEU A 95 -3.06 9.35 -12.72
CA LEU A 95 -4.32 9.19 -13.44
C LEU A 95 -4.71 10.47 -14.20
N SER A 96 -5.11 10.31 -15.45
CA SER A 96 -5.82 11.34 -16.22
C SER A 96 -7.17 11.68 -15.56
N PRO A 97 -7.75 12.86 -15.84
CA PRO A 97 -9.01 13.28 -15.20
C PRO A 97 -10.16 12.26 -15.34
N ASP A 98 -10.31 11.65 -16.52
CA ASP A 98 -11.35 10.66 -16.77
C ASP A 98 -11.12 9.37 -15.98
N ASN A 99 -9.88 8.87 -15.97
CA ASN A 99 -9.50 7.69 -15.19
C ASN A 99 -9.57 7.94 -13.68
N TYR A 100 -9.24 9.15 -13.23
CA TYR A 100 -9.43 9.53 -11.83
C TYR A 100 -10.91 9.46 -11.42
N GLU A 101 -11.83 9.97 -12.24
CA GLU A 101 -13.25 9.91 -11.93
C GLU A 101 -13.80 8.48 -11.88
N ILE A 102 -13.30 7.59 -12.76
CA ILE A 102 -13.61 6.15 -12.72
C ILE A 102 -13.09 5.52 -11.42
N GLN A 103 -11.81 5.71 -11.13
CA GLN A 103 -11.12 5.11 -9.99
C GLN A 103 -11.67 5.62 -8.66
N ARG A 104 -11.95 6.92 -8.56
CA ARG A 104 -12.55 7.55 -7.39
C ARG A 104 -13.92 6.94 -7.02
N LYS A 105 -14.75 6.62 -8.02
CA LYS A 105 -16.02 5.94 -7.82
C LYS A 105 -15.85 4.47 -7.46
N TYR A 106 -14.89 3.80 -8.10
CA TYR A 106 -14.63 2.40 -7.87
C TYR A 106 -14.08 2.13 -6.47
N LEU A 107 -13.14 2.95 -6.01
CA LEU A 107 -12.45 2.78 -4.73
C LEU A 107 -13.12 3.51 -3.55
N GLY A 108 -14.24 4.20 -3.75
CA GLY A 108 -14.91 4.95 -2.68
C GLY A 108 -15.28 4.12 -1.45
N GLY A 109 -15.50 2.82 -1.62
CA GLY A 109 -15.82 1.89 -0.52
C GLY A 109 -14.64 1.50 0.36
N ILE A 110 -13.40 1.75 -0.07
CA ILE A 110 -12.19 1.41 0.69
C ILE A 110 -11.35 2.65 1.02
N LEU A 111 -11.15 3.56 0.07
CA LEU A 111 -10.32 4.75 0.26
C LEU A 111 -11.09 5.97 0.80
N GLY A 112 -12.42 5.87 0.93
CA GLY A 112 -13.29 7.01 1.18
C GLY A 112 -13.59 7.80 -0.10
N ASN A 113 -14.50 8.77 0.02
CA ASN A 113 -14.97 9.58 -1.12
C ASN A 113 -14.00 10.74 -1.38
N ALA A 114 -12.98 10.55 -2.17
CA ALA A 114 -12.06 11.62 -2.55
C ALA A 114 -12.81 12.77 -3.27
N PRO A 115 -12.38 14.04 -3.11
CA PRO A 115 -12.96 15.17 -3.83
C PRO A 115 -12.88 14.99 -5.34
N LYS A 116 -13.84 15.60 -6.07
CA LYS A 116 -13.82 15.64 -7.54
C LYS A 116 -12.78 16.62 -8.07
N ASN A 117 -12.40 16.46 -9.32
CA ASN A 117 -11.60 17.44 -10.08
C ASN A 117 -10.22 17.77 -9.47
N LEU A 118 -9.64 16.82 -8.73
CA LEU A 118 -8.24 16.95 -8.29
C LEU A 118 -7.31 16.55 -9.44
N ASP A 119 -6.18 17.23 -9.55
CA ASP A 119 -5.11 16.84 -10.45
C ASP A 119 -4.38 15.63 -9.84
N MET A 120 -4.53 14.49 -10.47
CA MET A 120 -3.89 13.22 -10.11
C MET A 120 -2.98 12.72 -11.24
N SER A 121 -2.63 13.59 -12.20
CA SER A 121 -1.90 13.23 -13.41
C SER A 121 -0.47 12.75 -13.15
N SER A 122 0.10 13.04 -12.00
CA SER A 122 1.43 12.58 -11.59
C SER A 122 1.51 12.33 -10.09
N VAL A 123 2.54 11.63 -9.66
CA VAL A 123 2.83 11.44 -8.22
C VAL A 123 3.12 12.79 -7.54
N LYS A 124 3.79 13.70 -8.23
CA LYS A 124 4.04 15.06 -7.73
C LYS A 124 2.73 15.83 -7.51
N ALA A 125 1.81 15.79 -8.45
CA ALA A 125 0.48 16.40 -8.32
C ALA A 125 -0.28 15.77 -7.14
N PHE A 126 -0.36 14.45 -7.06
CA PHE A 126 -0.97 13.71 -5.96
C PHE A 126 -0.40 14.15 -4.61
N ARG A 127 0.92 14.10 -4.42
CA ARG A 127 1.58 14.49 -3.16
C ARG A 127 1.32 15.94 -2.77
N SER A 128 1.12 16.84 -3.75
CA SER A 128 0.82 18.25 -3.49
C SER A 128 -0.51 18.47 -2.75
N HIS A 129 -1.45 17.50 -2.84
CA HIS A 129 -2.72 17.56 -2.13
C HIS A 129 -2.57 17.28 -0.63
N TYR A 130 -1.51 16.58 -0.22
CA TYR A 130 -1.24 16.22 1.17
C TYR A 130 -0.17 17.10 1.82
N HIS A 131 0.87 17.49 1.06
CA HIS A 131 2.04 18.19 1.59
C HIS A 131 1.66 19.48 2.31
N LYS A 132 1.94 19.57 3.62
CA LYS A 132 1.58 20.67 4.52
C LYS A 132 0.08 20.99 4.60
N LYS A 133 -0.78 20.08 4.16
CA LYS A 133 -2.23 20.24 4.20
C LYS A 133 -2.91 19.21 5.10
N VAL A 134 -2.23 18.17 5.48
CA VAL A 134 -2.70 17.13 6.42
C VAL A 134 -1.81 17.10 7.66
N SER A 135 -2.34 16.61 8.77
CA SER A 135 -1.65 16.62 10.06
C SER A 135 -0.67 15.47 10.26
N ILE A 136 -0.52 14.58 9.27
CA ILE A 136 0.34 13.41 9.31
C ILE A 136 1.30 13.43 8.11
N ASN A 137 2.48 12.86 8.25
CA ASN A 137 3.37 12.65 7.10
C ASN A 137 2.83 11.52 6.23
N THR A 138 3.01 11.62 4.92
CA THR A 138 2.58 10.59 3.98
C THR A 138 3.75 10.13 3.10
N ALA A 139 3.86 8.82 2.88
CA ALA A 139 4.67 8.22 1.83
C ALA A 139 3.73 7.53 0.82
N TYR A 140 4.18 7.38 -0.41
CA TYR A 140 3.35 6.88 -1.49
C TYR A 140 4.13 5.97 -2.44
N PRO A 141 3.81 4.68 -2.55
CA PRO A 141 4.21 3.83 -3.67
C PRO A 141 3.27 4.08 -4.86
N VAL A 142 3.79 4.02 -6.09
CA VAL A 142 2.96 4.11 -7.29
C VAL A 142 1.91 3.00 -7.29
N SER A 143 0.67 3.33 -7.58
CA SER A 143 -0.43 2.36 -7.68
C SER A 143 -0.37 1.59 -8.99
N HIS A 144 -0.21 0.27 -8.94
CA HIS A 144 -0.26 -0.58 -10.13
C HIS A 144 -1.61 -0.48 -10.86
N GLY A 145 -2.72 -0.37 -10.09
CA GLY A 145 -4.03 -0.16 -10.67
C GLY A 145 -4.11 1.11 -11.52
N ALA A 146 -3.45 2.20 -11.08
CA ALA A 146 -3.39 3.45 -11.85
C ALA A 146 -2.55 3.28 -13.13
N LEU A 147 -1.41 2.59 -13.06
CA LEU A 147 -0.58 2.31 -14.24
C LEU A 147 -1.36 1.52 -15.30
N ARG A 148 -2.10 0.49 -14.88
CA ARG A 148 -2.95 -0.29 -15.80
C ARG A 148 -4.08 0.55 -16.39
N MET A 149 -4.73 1.39 -15.58
CA MET A 149 -5.79 2.29 -16.02
C MET A 149 -5.31 3.22 -17.15
N GLU A 150 -4.12 3.82 -16.99
CA GLU A 150 -3.55 4.73 -18.00
C GLU A 150 -3.07 3.98 -19.26
N SER A 151 -2.67 2.72 -19.13
CA SER A 151 -2.08 1.97 -20.24
C SER A 151 -3.10 1.20 -21.07
N VAL A 152 -4.09 0.57 -20.44
CA VAL A 152 -5.09 -0.30 -21.12
C VAL A 152 -6.54 -0.04 -20.69
N GLY A 153 -6.77 0.94 -19.82
CA GLY A 153 -8.10 1.22 -19.26
C GLY A 153 -8.53 0.16 -18.21
N PHE A 154 -9.80 0.22 -17.82
CA PHE A 154 -10.35 -0.74 -16.86
C PHE A 154 -10.82 -2.03 -17.58
N PHE A 155 -9.88 -2.70 -18.23
CA PHE A 155 -10.16 -3.87 -19.07
C PHE A 155 -9.18 -5.01 -18.78
N ASP A 156 -9.65 -6.25 -19.00
CA ASP A 156 -8.83 -7.46 -18.95
C ASP A 156 -7.97 -7.57 -20.22
N LYS A 157 -6.89 -6.80 -20.25
CA LYS A 157 -5.92 -6.77 -21.35
C LYS A 157 -4.51 -6.92 -20.78
N PRO A 158 -3.60 -7.65 -21.45
CA PRO A 158 -2.21 -7.71 -21.05
C PRO A 158 -1.53 -6.34 -21.23
N LEU A 159 -0.55 -6.04 -20.36
CA LEU A 159 0.43 -4.99 -20.61
C LEU A 159 1.60 -5.58 -21.38
N GLU A 160 1.67 -5.30 -22.67
CA GLU A 160 2.70 -5.80 -23.58
C GLU A 160 3.15 -4.70 -24.53
N GLY A 161 4.37 -4.80 -25.05
CA GLY A 161 4.90 -3.84 -26.02
C GLY A 161 4.74 -2.39 -25.56
N LYS A 162 4.13 -1.55 -26.39
CA LYS A 162 3.97 -0.11 -26.11
C LYS A 162 3.18 0.20 -24.84
N GLN A 163 2.21 -0.63 -24.47
CA GLN A 163 1.43 -0.45 -23.24
C GLN A 163 2.30 -0.70 -22.00
N LEU A 164 3.13 -1.72 -22.03
CA LEU A 164 4.09 -2.00 -20.96
C LEU A 164 5.14 -0.90 -20.88
N ASP A 165 5.68 -0.44 -22.01
CA ASP A 165 6.64 0.67 -22.06
C ASP A 165 6.03 1.95 -21.47
N HIS A 166 4.77 2.24 -21.79
CA HIS A 166 4.06 3.37 -21.21
C HIS A 166 3.92 3.25 -19.69
N ALA A 167 3.51 2.09 -19.17
CA ALA A 167 3.41 1.84 -17.74
C ALA A 167 4.79 1.98 -17.03
N LYS A 168 5.87 1.46 -17.65
CA LYS A 168 7.24 1.59 -17.15
C LYS A 168 7.69 3.06 -17.09
N ASN A 169 7.35 3.86 -18.09
CA ASN A 169 7.65 5.29 -18.11
C ASN A 169 6.93 6.05 -16.99
N LEU A 170 5.61 5.83 -16.83
CA LEU A 170 4.82 6.42 -15.75
C LEU A 170 5.35 6.03 -14.38
N LEU A 171 5.73 4.76 -14.20
CA LEU A 171 6.32 4.27 -12.96
C LEU A 171 7.67 4.96 -12.67
N ASN A 172 8.56 5.04 -13.66
CA ASN A 172 9.86 5.68 -13.53
C ASN A 172 9.73 7.18 -13.21
N GLU A 173 8.79 7.86 -13.84
CA GLU A 173 8.44 9.25 -13.55
C GLU A 173 7.96 9.41 -12.09
N GLY A 174 7.01 8.58 -11.66
CA GLY A 174 6.51 8.59 -10.30
C GLY A 174 7.59 8.33 -9.24
N LEU A 175 8.53 7.43 -9.51
CA LEU A 175 9.69 7.17 -8.64
C LEU A 175 10.61 8.38 -8.57
N SER A 176 10.89 9.04 -9.70
CA SER A 176 11.69 10.27 -9.75
C SER A 176 11.03 11.44 -8.98
N GLU A 177 9.71 11.47 -8.92
CA GLU A 177 8.91 12.45 -8.18
C GLU A 177 8.80 12.14 -6.68
N GLY A 178 9.50 11.09 -6.20
CA GLY A 178 9.65 10.74 -4.79
C GLY A 178 8.63 9.71 -4.29
N SER A 179 8.13 8.85 -5.17
CA SER A 179 7.47 7.61 -4.76
C SER A 179 8.47 6.66 -4.10
N VAL A 180 8.00 5.86 -3.14
CA VAL A 180 8.85 4.90 -2.41
C VAL A 180 8.92 3.52 -3.09
N GLY A 181 8.14 3.29 -4.13
CA GLY A 181 8.12 1.99 -4.81
C GLY A 181 6.88 1.77 -5.67
N LEU A 182 6.50 0.52 -5.83
CA LEU A 182 5.30 0.06 -6.52
C LEU A 182 4.45 -0.76 -5.55
N ALA A 183 3.14 -0.45 -5.46
CA ALA A 183 2.19 -1.28 -4.72
C ALA A 183 1.25 -2.02 -5.67
N THR A 184 0.99 -3.31 -5.38
CA THR A 184 0.05 -4.16 -6.11
C THR A 184 -0.94 -4.83 -5.16
N GLY A 185 -2.16 -5.08 -5.64
CA GLY A 185 -3.16 -5.86 -4.92
C GLY A 185 -3.77 -6.90 -5.83
N MET A 186 -3.24 -8.11 -5.78
CA MET A 186 -3.51 -9.12 -6.78
C MET A 186 -4.86 -9.83 -6.61
N SER A 187 -5.66 -9.36 -5.64
CA SER A 187 -7.07 -9.70 -5.44
C SER A 187 -8.01 -8.64 -6.01
N TYR A 188 -7.47 -7.49 -6.42
CA TYR A 188 -8.26 -6.32 -6.83
C TYR A 188 -8.08 -5.98 -8.31
N HIS A 189 -9.14 -5.46 -8.93
CA HIS A 189 -9.10 -5.05 -10.35
C HIS A 189 -8.80 -3.55 -10.48
N PRO A 190 -7.99 -3.19 -11.47
CA PRO A 190 -7.46 -3.97 -12.59
C PRO A 190 -6.17 -4.74 -12.31
N ASN A 191 -5.59 -4.69 -11.10
CA ASN A 191 -4.32 -5.34 -10.76
C ASN A 191 -4.34 -6.86 -11.05
N ALA A 192 -5.40 -7.57 -10.63
CA ALA A 192 -5.53 -9.02 -10.74
C ALA A 192 -5.57 -9.56 -12.20
N TRP A 193 -5.70 -8.67 -13.17
CA TRP A 193 -5.63 -9.05 -14.60
C TRP A 193 -4.20 -9.15 -15.14
N SER A 194 -3.20 -8.71 -14.39
CA SER A 194 -1.79 -8.87 -14.78
C SER A 194 -1.32 -10.32 -14.61
N ASN A 195 -0.25 -10.66 -15.32
CA ASN A 195 0.53 -11.87 -15.11
C ASN A 195 1.83 -11.56 -14.37
N THR A 196 2.57 -12.58 -14.00
CA THR A 196 3.85 -12.44 -13.28
C THR A 196 4.91 -11.70 -14.10
N GLU A 197 4.94 -11.89 -15.41
CA GLU A 197 5.94 -11.27 -16.30
C GLU A 197 5.78 -9.74 -16.33
N GLU A 198 4.54 -9.24 -16.40
CA GLU A 198 4.23 -7.82 -16.27
C GLU A 198 4.82 -7.24 -14.98
N LEU A 199 4.62 -7.93 -13.86
CA LEU A 199 5.10 -7.49 -12.55
C LEU A 199 6.63 -7.53 -12.45
N ILE A 200 7.28 -8.55 -13.02
CA ILE A 200 8.75 -8.63 -13.09
C ILE A 200 9.31 -7.42 -13.84
N GLU A 201 8.75 -7.08 -14.99
CA GLU A 201 9.21 -5.97 -15.82
C GLU A 201 9.04 -4.61 -15.12
N LEU A 202 7.92 -4.38 -14.45
CA LEU A 202 7.70 -3.18 -13.64
C LEU A 202 8.66 -3.14 -12.44
N CYS A 203 8.88 -4.27 -11.77
CA CYS A 203 9.75 -4.38 -10.61
C CYS A 203 11.25 -4.15 -10.95
N LYS A 204 11.68 -4.41 -12.20
CA LYS A 204 13.03 -4.01 -12.66
C LYS A 204 13.19 -2.48 -12.58
N VAL A 205 12.18 -1.72 -13.02
CA VAL A 205 12.18 -0.25 -12.91
C VAL A 205 12.22 0.20 -11.44
N VAL A 206 11.46 -0.47 -10.56
CA VAL A 206 11.47 -0.19 -9.12
C VAL A 206 12.86 -0.41 -8.53
N ARG A 207 13.50 -1.52 -8.87
CA ARG A 207 14.86 -1.85 -8.40
C ARG A 207 15.90 -0.85 -8.86
N GLU A 208 15.85 -0.41 -10.13
CA GLU A 208 16.76 0.60 -10.69
C GLU A 208 16.67 1.95 -9.95
N ASN A 209 15.49 2.28 -9.42
CA ASN A 209 15.24 3.46 -8.61
C ASN A 209 15.37 3.22 -7.09
N ASN A 210 15.93 2.08 -6.65
CA ASN A 210 16.09 1.70 -5.26
C ASN A 210 14.77 1.69 -4.46
N GLY A 211 13.65 1.43 -5.12
CA GLY A 211 12.31 1.36 -4.54
C GLY A 211 12.01 0.01 -3.87
N VAL A 212 10.78 -0.14 -3.40
CA VAL A 212 10.24 -1.36 -2.78
C VAL A 212 9.01 -1.84 -3.57
N TYR A 213 8.91 -3.13 -3.81
CA TYR A 213 7.71 -3.79 -4.29
C TYR A 213 6.85 -4.21 -3.11
N ILE A 214 5.66 -3.64 -2.96
CA ILE A 214 4.72 -3.90 -1.87
C ILE A 214 3.53 -4.65 -2.46
N THR A 215 3.17 -5.81 -1.91
CA THR A 215 2.13 -6.63 -2.53
C THR A 215 1.15 -7.27 -1.57
N HIS A 216 -0.14 -7.01 -1.81
CA HIS A 216 -1.23 -7.90 -1.43
C HIS A 216 -1.19 -9.11 -2.39
N LEU A 217 -0.99 -10.29 -1.84
CA LEU A 217 -0.75 -11.51 -2.60
C LEU A 217 -1.93 -11.91 -3.48
N ARG A 218 -1.62 -12.58 -4.61
CA ARG A 218 -2.63 -13.07 -5.54
C ARG A 218 -3.43 -14.23 -4.93
N ASP A 219 -4.74 -14.08 -4.90
CA ASP A 219 -5.73 -15.13 -4.60
C ASP A 219 -6.85 -15.19 -5.65
N VAL A 220 -6.84 -14.25 -6.61
CA VAL A 220 -7.75 -14.18 -7.75
C VAL A 220 -6.98 -14.39 -9.04
N ASN A 221 -7.55 -15.12 -10.00
CA ASN A 221 -6.90 -15.52 -11.26
C ASN A 221 -5.54 -16.22 -11.04
N PRO A 222 -5.49 -17.27 -10.23
CA PRO A 222 -4.21 -17.93 -9.87
C PRO A 222 -3.46 -18.51 -11.08
N GLU A 223 -4.17 -18.79 -12.18
CA GLU A 223 -3.58 -19.27 -13.44
C GLU A 223 -2.68 -18.24 -14.13
N ARG A 224 -2.75 -16.96 -13.72
CA ARG A 224 -1.90 -15.87 -14.22
C ARG A 224 -0.63 -15.70 -13.41
N GLY A 225 -0.59 -16.26 -12.21
CA GLY A 225 0.51 -16.14 -11.28
C GLY A 225 1.47 -17.32 -11.34
N PHE A 226 2.77 -17.06 -11.25
CA PHE A 226 3.76 -18.11 -11.05
C PHE A 226 3.41 -18.96 -9.83
N GLY A 227 3.49 -20.28 -9.94
CA GLY A 227 3.16 -21.18 -8.85
C GLY A 227 1.72 -21.13 -8.35
N GLY A 228 0.80 -20.52 -9.13
CA GLY A 228 -0.59 -20.30 -8.70
C GLY A 228 -0.81 -19.02 -7.91
N GLY A 229 0.16 -18.12 -7.90
CA GLY A 229 0.11 -16.84 -7.15
C GLY A 229 0.67 -16.97 -5.73
N GLY A 230 0.19 -16.10 -4.83
CA GLY A 230 0.59 -16.10 -3.43
C GLY A 230 2.06 -15.77 -3.18
N VAL A 231 2.62 -16.34 -2.12
CA VAL A 231 4.02 -16.14 -1.73
C VAL A 231 5.00 -16.60 -2.83
N PRO A 232 4.80 -17.75 -3.50
CA PRO A 232 5.69 -18.17 -4.58
C PRO A 232 5.83 -17.14 -5.70
N GLU A 233 4.73 -16.51 -6.14
CA GLU A 233 4.75 -15.48 -7.18
C GLU A 233 5.56 -14.25 -6.73
N ALA A 234 5.30 -13.74 -5.53
CA ALA A 234 5.99 -12.55 -5.03
C ALA A 234 7.50 -12.79 -4.86
N LEU A 235 7.90 -13.98 -4.40
CA LEU A 235 9.31 -14.37 -4.31
C LEU A 235 9.97 -14.53 -5.70
N GLU A 236 9.26 -15.10 -6.68
CA GLU A 236 9.75 -15.20 -8.05
C GLU A 236 9.97 -13.82 -8.68
N ILE A 237 9.05 -12.87 -8.43
CA ILE A 237 9.22 -11.48 -8.84
C ILE A 237 10.50 -10.90 -8.22
N GLY A 238 10.72 -11.12 -6.92
CA GLY A 238 11.93 -10.70 -6.22
C GLY A 238 13.20 -11.28 -6.82
N ARG A 239 13.22 -12.60 -7.10
CA ARG A 239 14.36 -13.30 -7.72
C ARG A 239 14.68 -12.74 -9.11
N LYS A 240 13.67 -12.59 -9.96
CA LYS A 240 13.87 -12.22 -11.38
C LYS A 240 14.16 -10.74 -11.58
N SER A 241 13.61 -9.85 -10.75
CA SER A 241 13.82 -8.42 -10.85
C SER A 241 14.94 -7.88 -9.96
N GLY A 242 15.28 -8.59 -8.88
CA GLY A 242 16.21 -8.11 -7.84
C GLY A 242 15.63 -7.02 -6.95
N VAL A 243 14.31 -6.79 -6.99
CA VAL A 243 13.62 -5.79 -6.16
C VAL A 243 13.52 -6.24 -4.71
N ARG A 244 13.49 -5.29 -3.77
CA ARG A 244 13.08 -5.57 -2.39
C ARG A 244 11.59 -5.85 -2.34
N VAL A 245 11.17 -6.96 -1.72
CA VAL A 245 9.77 -7.39 -1.62
C VAL A 245 9.25 -7.12 -0.22
N HIS A 246 8.11 -6.45 -0.12
CA HIS A 246 7.36 -6.29 1.11
C HIS A 246 6.00 -6.96 1.00
N PHE A 247 5.77 -7.94 1.86
CA PHE A 247 4.51 -8.69 1.91
C PHE A 247 3.50 -7.95 2.78
N SER A 248 2.43 -7.47 2.17
CA SER A 248 1.34 -6.80 2.89
C SER A 248 0.55 -7.78 3.73
N HIS A 249 0.18 -7.36 4.96
CA HIS A 249 -0.72 -8.05 5.91
C HIS A 249 -0.62 -9.58 5.85
N THR A 250 0.61 -10.10 5.91
CA THR A 250 0.92 -11.55 5.81
C THR A 250 0.25 -12.32 6.95
N ARG A 251 -0.63 -13.23 6.60
CA ARG A 251 -1.38 -14.08 7.53
C ARG A 251 -1.78 -15.40 6.89
N THR A 252 -2.15 -16.37 7.72
CA THR A 252 -2.79 -17.59 7.24
C THR A 252 -4.29 -17.33 6.96
N SER A 253 -4.83 -18.10 6.02
CA SER A 253 -6.28 -18.17 5.74
C SER A 253 -6.92 -19.33 6.48
N ALA A 254 -8.23 -19.52 6.30
CA ALA A 254 -8.94 -20.66 6.88
C ALA A 254 -8.35 -22.01 6.41
N ASP A 255 -7.88 -22.08 5.16
CA ASP A 255 -7.37 -23.30 4.52
C ASP A 255 -5.99 -23.72 5.05
N ASN A 256 -5.20 -22.76 5.55
CA ASN A 256 -3.87 -22.99 6.11
C ASN A 256 -3.70 -22.44 7.53
N ALA A 257 -4.80 -22.37 8.28
CA ALA A 257 -4.79 -21.92 9.68
C ALA A 257 -3.82 -22.76 10.51
N GLY A 258 -2.96 -22.11 11.30
CA GLY A 258 -1.93 -22.76 12.11
C GLY A 258 -0.64 -23.10 11.37
N LYS A 259 -0.56 -22.87 10.06
CA LYS A 259 0.60 -23.19 9.22
C LYS A 259 1.46 -21.97 8.88
N VAL A 260 1.55 -21.03 9.79
CA VAL A 260 2.36 -19.81 9.57
C VAL A 260 3.83 -20.12 9.34
N SER A 261 4.37 -21.18 9.99
CA SER A 261 5.75 -21.62 9.80
C SER A 261 6.05 -22.01 8.36
N GLU A 262 5.13 -22.70 7.68
CA GLU A 262 5.30 -23.07 6.26
C GLU A 262 5.47 -21.82 5.36
N VAL A 263 4.75 -20.72 5.67
CA VAL A 263 4.87 -19.45 4.93
C VAL A 263 6.20 -18.76 5.24
N LEU A 264 6.61 -18.74 6.52
CA LEU A 264 7.86 -18.11 6.94
C LEU A 264 9.08 -18.85 6.43
N GLU A 265 9.05 -20.18 6.38
CA GLU A 265 10.12 -21.02 5.81
C GLU A 265 10.40 -20.63 4.35
N LEU A 266 9.36 -20.46 3.50
CA LEU A 266 9.54 -20.02 2.11
C LEU A 266 10.21 -18.64 2.02
N ILE A 267 9.86 -17.73 2.92
CA ILE A 267 10.43 -16.37 2.97
C ILE A 267 11.90 -16.45 3.45
N ASP A 268 12.18 -17.26 4.47
CA ASP A 268 13.54 -17.42 5.01
C ASP A 268 14.47 -18.12 4.01
N GLU A 269 13.98 -19.11 3.29
CA GLU A 269 14.72 -19.73 2.18
C GLU A 269 15.08 -18.70 1.11
N ALA A 270 14.12 -17.88 0.68
CA ALA A 270 14.36 -16.84 -0.31
C ALA A 270 15.36 -15.77 0.19
N LYS A 271 15.33 -15.43 1.49
CA LYS A 271 16.34 -14.54 2.09
C LYS A 271 17.75 -15.17 2.04
N ASN A 272 17.85 -16.47 2.30
CA ASN A 272 19.14 -17.19 2.20
C ASN A 272 19.65 -17.23 0.75
N GLU A 273 18.76 -17.20 -0.24
CA GLU A 273 19.09 -17.04 -1.67
C GLU A 273 19.45 -15.59 -2.07
N GLY A 274 19.32 -14.62 -1.15
CA GLY A 274 19.65 -13.21 -1.37
C GLY A 274 18.46 -12.32 -1.74
N VAL A 275 17.22 -12.81 -1.70
CA VAL A 275 16.02 -11.98 -1.89
C VAL A 275 15.78 -11.14 -0.64
N ASN A 276 15.76 -9.83 -0.79
CA ASN A 276 15.47 -8.92 0.33
C ASN A 276 13.96 -8.87 0.59
N CYS A 277 13.51 -9.54 1.64
CA CYS A 277 12.09 -9.64 2.02
C CYS A 277 11.81 -9.02 3.37
N THR A 278 10.71 -8.30 3.46
CA THR A 278 10.09 -7.82 4.69
C THR A 278 8.60 -8.14 4.66
N LEU A 279 7.95 -8.13 5.81
CA LEU A 279 6.51 -8.37 5.91
C LEU A 279 5.90 -7.51 7.01
N GLU A 280 4.59 -7.30 6.91
CA GLU A 280 3.77 -6.69 7.93
C GLU A 280 2.55 -7.56 8.22
N LEU A 281 1.90 -7.31 9.35
CA LEU A 281 0.63 -7.91 9.72
C LEU A 281 -0.19 -6.91 10.55
N TYR A 282 -1.48 -7.15 10.68
CA TYR A 282 -2.34 -6.44 11.61
C TYR A 282 -2.87 -7.40 12.69
N PRO A 283 -3.12 -6.91 13.93
CA PRO A 283 -3.45 -7.77 15.07
C PRO A 283 -4.95 -8.08 15.20
N TYR A 284 -5.72 -7.96 14.14
CA TYR A 284 -7.17 -8.17 14.18
C TYR A 284 -7.54 -9.57 13.69
N PRO A 285 -8.56 -10.22 14.31
CA PRO A 285 -9.02 -11.56 13.91
C PRO A 285 -9.85 -11.55 12.61
N THR A 286 -10.18 -10.36 12.08
CA THR A 286 -11.01 -10.18 10.90
C THR A 286 -10.26 -9.39 9.84
N GLY A 287 -10.57 -9.61 8.57
CA GLY A 287 -10.12 -8.79 7.45
C GLY A 287 -11.14 -7.70 7.11
N SER A 288 -10.66 -6.64 6.46
CA SER A 288 -11.50 -5.59 5.88
C SER A 288 -11.28 -5.49 4.38
N SER A 289 -12.34 -5.26 3.63
CA SER A 289 -12.31 -5.02 2.19
C SER A 289 -13.58 -4.28 1.78
N PHE A 290 -13.79 -4.08 0.49
CA PHE A 290 -15.01 -3.45 -0.03
C PHE A 290 -15.86 -4.45 -0.83
N LEU A 291 -17.17 -4.22 -0.90
CA LEU A 291 -18.13 -5.19 -1.43
C LEU A 291 -17.82 -5.63 -2.87
N LEU A 292 -17.30 -4.73 -3.70
CA LEU A 292 -17.00 -5.04 -5.09
C LEU A 292 -15.94 -6.13 -5.24
N SER A 293 -15.00 -6.26 -4.30
CA SER A 293 -13.95 -7.29 -4.35
C SER A 293 -14.48 -8.72 -4.41
N ASN A 294 -15.73 -8.93 -3.99
CA ASN A 294 -16.37 -10.25 -4.05
C ASN A 294 -16.96 -10.61 -5.44
N LEU A 295 -17.07 -9.63 -6.35
CA LEU A 295 -17.59 -9.90 -7.68
C LEU A 295 -16.60 -10.74 -8.50
N PRO A 296 -17.08 -11.62 -9.41
CA PRO A 296 -16.18 -12.36 -10.28
C PRO A 296 -15.43 -11.40 -11.22
N SER A 297 -14.21 -11.77 -11.60
CA SER A 297 -13.26 -10.95 -12.38
C SER A 297 -13.91 -10.28 -13.61
N TRP A 298 -14.68 -11.03 -14.43
CA TRP A 298 -15.37 -10.50 -15.61
C TRP A 298 -16.39 -9.40 -15.30
N ALA A 299 -16.93 -9.37 -14.08
CA ALA A 299 -17.95 -8.37 -13.71
C ALA A 299 -17.38 -6.97 -13.49
N HIS A 300 -16.08 -6.84 -13.32
CA HIS A 300 -15.39 -5.55 -13.11
C HIS A 300 -15.10 -4.80 -14.41
N GLU A 301 -15.01 -5.51 -15.53
CA GLU A 301 -14.56 -4.97 -16.80
C GLU A 301 -15.42 -3.77 -17.26
N GLY A 302 -14.75 -2.67 -17.64
CA GLY A 302 -15.38 -1.41 -17.99
C GLY A 302 -15.73 -0.50 -16.80
N GLY A 303 -15.39 -0.93 -15.57
CA GLY A 303 -15.48 -0.10 -14.37
C GLY A 303 -16.89 0.07 -13.80
N PRO A 304 -17.10 1.07 -12.90
CA PRO A 304 -18.32 1.19 -12.09
C PRO A 304 -19.63 1.25 -12.87
N LYS A 305 -19.65 1.93 -14.00
CA LYS A 305 -20.86 2.02 -14.84
C LYS A 305 -21.28 0.64 -15.34
N ASN A 306 -20.35 -0.11 -15.89
CA ASN A 306 -20.61 -1.45 -16.43
C ASN A 306 -20.93 -2.46 -15.34
N ILE A 307 -20.34 -2.31 -14.13
CA ILE A 307 -20.72 -3.10 -12.96
C ILE A 307 -22.20 -2.88 -12.63
N LEU A 308 -22.66 -1.64 -12.57
CA LEU A 308 -24.07 -1.32 -12.29
C LEU A 308 -25.01 -1.86 -13.37
N GLU A 309 -24.64 -1.77 -14.64
CA GLU A 309 -25.41 -2.34 -15.73
C GLU A 309 -25.54 -3.86 -15.59
N ARG A 310 -24.43 -4.57 -15.29
CA ARG A 310 -24.44 -6.03 -15.03
C ARG A 310 -25.26 -6.41 -13.82
N LEU A 311 -25.21 -5.61 -12.74
CA LEU A 311 -26.01 -5.84 -11.55
C LEU A 311 -27.50 -5.59 -11.76
N ASN A 312 -27.90 -4.81 -12.76
CA ASN A 312 -29.29 -4.59 -13.15
C ASN A 312 -29.79 -5.59 -14.22
N ASP A 313 -28.90 -6.24 -14.95
CA ASP A 313 -29.26 -7.26 -15.94
C ASP A 313 -29.54 -8.62 -15.28
N LYS A 314 -30.70 -9.21 -15.55
CA LYS A 314 -31.14 -10.48 -14.97
C LYS A 314 -30.18 -11.65 -15.25
N ASN A 315 -29.65 -11.73 -16.47
CA ASN A 315 -28.75 -12.82 -16.88
C ASN A 315 -27.39 -12.69 -16.24
N SER A 316 -26.82 -11.49 -16.18
CA SER A 316 -25.55 -11.19 -15.50
C SER A 316 -25.65 -11.46 -14.00
N ARG A 317 -26.75 -11.05 -13.36
CA ARG A 317 -27.01 -11.37 -11.94
C ARG A 317 -27.02 -12.87 -11.67
N LYS A 318 -27.68 -13.65 -12.54
CA LYS A 318 -27.71 -15.12 -12.42
C LYS A 318 -26.27 -15.70 -12.47
N LYS A 319 -25.47 -15.26 -13.43
CA LYS A 319 -24.06 -15.69 -13.55
C LYS A 319 -23.21 -15.30 -12.32
N ILE A 320 -23.40 -14.08 -11.77
CA ILE A 320 -22.74 -13.64 -10.56
C ILE A 320 -23.12 -14.53 -9.36
N ILE A 321 -24.40 -14.84 -9.19
CA ILE A 321 -24.89 -15.73 -8.12
C ILE A 321 -24.31 -17.15 -8.26
N GLU A 322 -24.22 -17.66 -9.48
CA GLU A 322 -23.63 -18.97 -9.76
C GLU A 322 -22.13 -19.00 -9.40
N SER A 323 -21.38 -17.93 -9.68
CA SER A 323 -19.97 -17.83 -9.32
C SER A 323 -19.76 -17.85 -7.79
N PHE A 324 -20.62 -17.21 -7.02
CA PHE A 324 -20.57 -17.28 -5.55
C PHE A 324 -20.80 -18.69 -5.01
N LYS A 325 -21.70 -19.46 -5.62
CA LYS A 325 -21.97 -20.85 -5.23
C LYS A 325 -20.77 -21.76 -5.50
N LEU A 326 -20.08 -21.53 -6.63
CA LEU A 326 -18.87 -22.28 -6.98
C LEU A 326 -17.72 -21.99 -6.03
N ASN A 327 -17.49 -20.72 -5.69
CA ASN A 327 -16.46 -20.32 -4.75
C ASN A 327 -16.72 -20.87 -3.34
N LYS A 328 -17.98 -20.94 -2.90
CA LYS A 328 -18.34 -21.56 -1.60
C LYS A 328 -18.00 -23.05 -1.57
N LYS A 329 -18.21 -23.78 -2.67
CA LYS A 329 -17.87 -25.22 -2.79
C LYS A 329 -16.36 -25.49 -2.80
N ARG A 330 -15.55 -24.53 -3.26
CA ARG A 330 -14.08 -24.66 -3.26
C ARG A 330 -13.47 -24.35 -1.89
N ARG A 331 -14.20 -23.66 -1.02
CA ARG A 331 -13.78 -23.32 0.36
C ARG A 331 -14.33 -24.27 1.43
N MET A 332 -15.11 -25.28 1.06
CA MET A 332 -15.58 -26.40 1.91
C MET A 332 -14.80 -27.69 1.56
#